data_4b5b902dafd3006724b6a09cadbf7cb2
#
_entry.id   4b5b902dafd3006724b6a09cadbf7cb2
#
_cell.length_a   1.000
_cell.length_b   1.000
_cell.length_c   1.000
_cell.angle_alpha   90.00
_cell.angle_beta   90.00
_cell.angle_gamma   90.00
#
_symmetry.space_group_name_H-M   'P 1'
#
loop_
_entity.id
_entity.type
_entity.pdbx_description
1 polymer ?
#
loop_
_entity_poly.entity_id
_entity_poly.type
_entity_poly.pdbx_seq_one_letter_code
_entity_poly.pdbx_strand_id
1 'polypeptide(L)'
;MNMIHGKSNTGEGGEDLERLTVGPDGLNKCSAIKQVASGRFGVTSRYLVSAQEIQIKMAQGAKPGEGGHLPGGKVYPWIAKTRHSTPGVALISPPPHHDIYSIEDLAQLIYDLKNANKYARISVKLVSEAGVEPLQPVLQKLVHR
;
A
#
# COMPACT_ATOMS: atom_id res chain seq x y z
N MET A 1 5.14 16.08 -7.51
CA MET A 1 3.82 15.62 -8.01
C MET A 1 2.71 16.54 -7.51
N ASN A 2 2.58 16.80 -6.21
CA ASN A 2 1.50 17.66 -5.69
C ASN A 2 1.46 19.07 -6.32
N MET A 3 2.62 19.67 -6.60
CA MET A 3 2.71 20.99 -7.26
C MET A 3 2.13 21.03 -8.68
N ILE A 4 2.12 19.92 -9.37
CA ILE A 4 1.59 19.79 -10.75
C ILE A 4 0.23 19.07 -10.76
N HIS A 5 -0.46 19.04 -9.61
CA HIS A 5 -1.74 18.35 -9.42
C HIS A 5 -1.73 16.85 -9.79
N GLY A 6 -0.54 16.25 -9.83
CA GLY A 6 -0.39 14.80 -10.01
C GLY A 6 -0.38 14.05 -8.68
N LYS A 7 -0.66 12.76 -8.72
CA LYS A 7 -0.62 11.87 -7.55
C LYS A 7 0.59 10.95 -7.60
N SER A 8 1.32 10.85 -6.48
CA SER A 8 2.37 9.86 -6.30
C SER A 8 1.87 8.73 -5.41
N ASN A 9 2.42 7.54 -5.63
CA ASN A 9 2.17 6.35 -4.84
C ASN A 9 3.39 6.06 -3.96
N THR A 10 3.19 5.71 -2.70
CA THR A 10 4.28 5.38 -1.77
C THR A 10 5.01 4.10 -2.18
N GLY A 11 4.37 3.22 -2.93
CA GLY A 11 4.82 1.86 -3.10
C GLY A 11 4.75 1.08 -1.78
N GLU A 12 5.45 -0.04 -1.72
CA GLU A 12 5.38 -1.03 -0.65
C GLU A 12 6.14 -0.63 0.63
N GLY A 13 6.91 0.42 0.58
CA GLY A 13 7.86 0.78 1.64
C GLY A 13 7.33 1.63 2.77
N GLY A 14 6.08 2.05 2.74
CA GLY A 14 5.56 3.07 3.65
C GLY A 14 6.03 4.49 3.29
N GLU A 15 5.87 5.44 4.17
CA GLU A 15 6.31 6.83 4.00
C GLU A 15 6.80 7.40 5.33
N ASP A 16 7.87 8.18 5.29
CA ASP A 16 8.39 8.85 6.48
C ASP A 16 7.36 9.82 7.06
N LEU A 17 7.22 9.83 8.38
CA LEU A 17 6.27 10.67 9.10
C LEU A 17 6.48 12.17 8.84
N GLU A 18 7.71 12.60 8.61
CA GLU A 18 8.04 13.98 8.29
C GLU A 18 7.41 14.45 6.97
N ARG A 19 7.17 13.52 6.04
CA ARG A 19 6.52 13.81 4.75
C ARG A 19 5.01 13.96 4.85
N LEU A 20 4.40 13.51 5.95
CA LEU A 20 2.95 13.58 6.16
C LEU A 20 2.49 14.99 6.58
N THR A 21 3.42 15.88 6.89
CA THR A 21 3.17 17.28 7.24
C THR A 21 3.72 18.21 6.17
N VAL A 22 3.11 19.38 6.03
CA VAL A 22 3.64 20.42 5.15
C VAL A 22 4.95 20.93 5.76
N GLY A 23 6.01 20.96 4.98
CA GLY A 23 7.32 21.42 5.42
C GLY A 23 7.36 22.94 5.67
N PRO A 24 8.43 23.44 6.28
CA PRO A 24 8.63 24.88 6.50
C PRO A 24 8.76 25.67 5.19
N ASP A 25 9.08 24.98 4.10
CA ASP A 25 9.10 25.49 2.73
C ASP A 25 7.69 25.64 2.10
N GLY A 26 6.62 25.31 2.85
CA GLY A 26 5.24 25.33 2.36
C GLY A 26 4.92 24.17 1.39
N LEU A 27 5.87 23.27 1.13
CA LEU A 27 5.68 22.18 0.18
C LEU A 27 5.04 20.96 0.86
N ASN A 28 3.97 20.47 0.27
CA ASN A 28 3.39 19.18 0.64
C ASN A 28 4.11 18.06 -0.11
N LYS A 29 4.93 17.28 0.64
CA LYS A 29 5.71 16.14 0.13
C LYS A 29 4.99 14.80 0.31
N CYS A 30 3.80 14.81 0.92
CA CYS A 30 2.99 13.63 1.18
C CYS A 30 2.53 12.98 -0.14
N SER A 31 2.70 11.67 -0.25
CA SER A 31 2.16 10.92 -1.39
C SER A 31 0.66 10.76 -1.24
N ALA A 32 -0.09 11.10 -2.30
CA ALA A 32 -1.55 11.05 -2.28
C ALA A 32 -2.11 9.62 -2.20
N ILE A 33 -1.38 8.66 -2.81
CA ILE A 33 -1.76 7.24 -2.85
C ILE A 33 -0.88 6.47 -1.86
N LYS A 34 -1.51 5.85 -0.87
CA LYS A 34 -0.86 4.99 0.14
C LYS A 34 -1.08 3.53 -0.21
N GLN A 35 0.00 2.80 -0.48
CA GLN A 35 -0.10 1.38 -0.78
C GLN A 35 -0.09 0.54 0.49
N VAL A 36 -0.96 -0.45 0.54
CA VAL A 36 -1.00 -1.50 1.56
C VAL A 36 -0.70 -2.82 0.89
N ALA A 37 0.51 -3.34 1.10
CA ALA A 37 0.98 -4.60 0.53
C ALA A 37 0.86 -5.74 1.55
N SER A 38 1.12 -6.97 1.12
CA SER A 38 1.07 -8.17 1.97
C SER A 38 1.95 -8.09 3.20
N GLY A 39 3.15 -7.52 3.09
CA GLY A 39 4.04 -7.29 4.23
C GLY A 39 3.61 -6.14 5.14
N ARG A 40 2.70 -5.28 4.71
CA ARG A 40 2.17 -4.12 5.45
C ARG A 40 3.26 -3.24 6.08
N PHE A 41 4.43 -3.18 5.46
CA PHE A 41 5.56 -2.39 5.95
C PHE A 41 5.21 -0.90 6.04
N GLY A 42 5.44 -0.32 7.22
CA GLY A 42 5.17 1.09 7.47
C GLY A 42 3.70 1.49 7.50
N VAL A 43 2.76 0.54 7.50
CA VAL A 43 1.33 0.81 7.58
C VAL A 43 0.95 1.11 9.02
N THR A 44 0.61 2.36 9.29
CA THR A 44 0.14 2.85 10.59
C THR A 44 -1.17 3.60 10.41
N SER A 45 -1.92 3.84 11.49
CA SER A 45 -3.15 4.63 11.45
C SER A 45 -2.90 6.03 10.87
N ARG A 46 -1.79 6.68 11.26
CA ARG A 46 -1.40 7.99 10.75
C ARG A 46 -1.13 7.97 9.24
N TYR A 47 -0.47 6.93 8.76
CA TYR A 47 -0.23 6.69 7.35
C TYR A 47 -1.56 6.57 6.58
N LEU A 48 -2.50 5.76 7.07
CA LEU A 48 -3.80 5.54 6.42
C LEU A 48 -4.66 6.82 6.41
N VAL A 49 -4.71 7.55 7.52
CA VAL A 49 -5.51 8.79 7.62
C VAL A 49 -4.98 9.88 6.68
N SER A 50 -3.68 9.92 6.40
CA SER A 50 -3.08 10.90 5.48
C SER A 50 -3.33 10.59 3.99
N ALA A 51 -3.95 9.46 3.66
CA ALA A 51 -4.20 9.05 2.29
C ALA A 51 -5.37 9.78 1.64
N GLN A 52 -5.23 10.19 0.38
CA GLN A 52 -6.35 10.51 -0.52
C GLN A 52 -6.89 9.26 -1.20
N GLU A 53 -6.01 8.29 -1.42
CA GLU A 53 -6.33 6.99 -1.96
C GLU A 53 -5.50 5.92 -1.26
N ILE A 54 -6.15 4.81 -0.90
CA ILE A 54 -5.48 3.63 -0.35
C ILE A 54 -5.52 2.55 -1.43
N GLN A 55 -4.34 2.04 -1.79
CA GLN A 55 -4.20 1.00 -2.79
C GLN A 55 -3.81 -0.32 -2.14
N ILE A 56 -4.69 -1.32 -2.24
CA ILE A 56 -4.40 -2.68 -1.80
C ILE A 56 -3.61 -3.38 -2.91
N LYS A 57 -2.38 -3.81 -2.59
CA LYS A 57 -1.57 -4.60 -3.52
C LYS A 57 -1.73 -6.08 -3.19
N MET A 58 -2.51 -6.81 -4.00
CA MET A 58 -2.80 -8.23 -3.77
C MET A 58 -1.61 -9.13 -4.10
N ALA A 59 -0.94 -8.90 -5.23
CA ALA A 59 0.13 -9.76 -5.70
C ALA A 59 1.16 -9.00 -6.54
N GLN A 60 2.27 -9.67 -6.83
CA GLN A 60 3.32 -9.18 -7.73
C GLN A 60 3.30 -9.97 -9.03
N GLY A 61 3.02 -9.30 -10.16
CA GLY A 61 2.93 -9.96 -11.46
C GLY A 61 4.26 -10.46 -12.01
N ALA A 62 5.36 -9.77 -11.71
CA ALA A 62 6.67 -10.11 -12.28
C ALA A 62 7.33 -11.35 -11.66
N LYS A 63 6.90 -11.77 -10.48
CA LYS A 63 7.46 -12.91 -9.73
C LYS A 63 6.37 -13.71 -9.02
N PRO A 64 5.47 -14.36 -9.75
CA PRO A 64 4.44 -15.16 -9.15
C PRO A 64 5.09 -16.31 -8.36
N GLY A 65 4.71 -16.46 -7.09
CA GLY A 65 5.22 -17.48 -6.20
C GLY A 65 6.48 -17.14 -5.40
N GLU A 66 7.29 -16.18 -5.82
CA GLU A 66 8.54 -15.81 -5.13
C GLU A 66 8.42 -14.60 -4.20
N GLY A 67 7.50 -13.68 -4.49
CA GLY A 67 7.34 -12.44 -3.73
C GLY A 67 8.44 -11.42 -3.93
N GLY A 68 8.41 -10.36 -3.12
CA GLY A 68 9.40 -9.29 -3.09
C GLY A 68 10.47 -9.56 -2.03
N HIS A 69 11.71 -9.22 -2.36
CA HIS A 69 12.84 -9.38 -1.45
C HIS A 69 13.68 -8.10 -1.42
N LEU A 70 13.90 -7.57 -0.23
CA LEU A 70 14.87 -6.51 0.03
C LEU A 70 16.03 -7.08 0.85
N PRO A 71 17.23 -7.26 0.24
CA PRO A 71 18.39 -7.78 0.94
C PRO A 71 18.76 -6.93 2.17
N GLY A 72 19.23 -7.57 3.24
CA GLY A 72 19.60 -6.90 4.47
C GLY A 72 20.58 -5.73 4.28
N GLY A 73 21.55 -5.87 3.37
CA GLY A 73 22.50 -4.81 3.04
C GLY A 73 21.87 -3.55 2.42
N LYS A 74 20.62 -3.61 1.99
CA LYS A 74 19.84 -2.45 1.51
C LYS A 74 18.85 -1.93 2.55
N VAL A 75 18.72 -2.58 3.70
CA VAL A 75 17.87 -2.14 4.81
C VAL A 75 18.66 -1.19 5.71
N TYR A 76 18.86 0.03 5.22
CA TYR A 76 19.51 1.10 5.97
C TYR A 76 18.66 1.53 7.19
N PRO A 77 19.27 2.19 8.21
CA PRO A 77 18.53 2.61 9.42
C PRO A 77 17.27 3.43 9.16
N TRP A 78 17.28 4.33 8.18
CA TRP A 78 16.10 5.14 7.83
C TRP A 78 15.01 4.31 7.14
N ILE A 79 15.37 3.30 6.34
CA ILE A 79 14.42 2.37 5.74
C ILE A 79 13.79 1.49 6.83
N ALA A 80 14.61 0.97 7.73
CA ALA A 80 14.14 0.16 8.85
C ALA A 80 13.19 0.94 9.74
N LYS A 81 13.51 2.20 10.06
CA LYS A 81 12.62 3.10 10.81
C LYS A 81 11.26 3.26 10.15
N THR A 82 11.23 3.56 8.85
CA THR A 82 9.98 3.75 8.08
C THR A 82 9.15 2.48 7.98
N ARG A 83 9.80 1.32 7.88
CA ARG A 83 9.16 0.02 7.74
C ARG A 83 8.89 -0.70 9.06
N HIS A 84 9.26 -0.09 10.19
CA HIS A 84 9.17 -0.69 11.52
C HIS A 84 9.87 -2.05 11.61
N SER A 85 11.11 -2.10 11.09
CA SER A 85 11.95 -3.30 11.00
C SER A 85 13.33 -3.07 11.58
N THR A 86 14.18 -4.11 11.58
CA THR A 86 15.55 -4.03 12.08
C THR A 86 16.52 -3.74 10.94
N PRO A 87 17.44 -2.76 11.08
CA PRO A 87 18.48 -2.50 10.07
C PRO A 87 19.35 -3.74 9.83
N GLY A 88 19.72 -3.96 8.58
CA GLY A 88 20.57 -5.07 8.18
C GLY A 88 19.86 -6.43 8.04
N VAL A 89 18.60 -6.53 8.43
CA VAL A 89 17.80 -7.75 8.28
C VAL A 89 16.99 -7.69 7.00
N ALA A 90 17.04 -8.76 6.19
CA ALA A 90 16.30 -8.83 4.95
C ALA A 90 14.77 -8.79 5.19
N LEU A 91 14.06 -8.09 4.31
CA LEU A 91 12.62 -8.00 4.33
C LEU A 91 12.03 -8.79 3.16
N ILE A 92 11.05 -9.63 3.45
CA ILE A 92 10.35 -10.43 2.45
C ILE A 92 8.89 -10.00 2.41
N SER A 93 8.40 -9.69 1.22
CA SER A 93 6.99 -9.46 0.95
C SER A 93 6.49 -10.63 0.11
N PRO A 94 5.69 -11.54 0.67
CA PRO A 94 5.17 -12.69 -0.06
C PRO A 94 4.23 -12.25 -1.19
N PRO A 95 4.06 -13.08 -2.24
CA PRO A 95 3.25 -12.71 -3.41
C PRO A 95 1.81 -12.35 -3.08
N PRO A 96 1.03 -13.19 -2.39
CA PRO A 96 -0.32 -12.88 -1.97
C PRO A 96 -0.34 -12.26 -0.56
N HIS A 97 -1.44 -11.59 -0.21
CA HIS A 97 -1.75 -11.33 1.18
C HIS A 97 -1.96 -12.66 1.91
N HIS A 98 -1.34 -12.83 3.08
CA HIS A 98 -1.45 -14.06 3.86
C HIS A 98 -2.84 -14.32 4.43
N ASP A 99 -3.64 -13.29 4.59
CA ASP A 99 -4.96 -13.31 5.21
C ASP A 99 -6.10 -13.06 4.22
N ILE A 100 -5.79 -13.00 2.91
CA ILE A 100 -6.77 -12.75 1.86
C ILE A 100 -6.76 -13.95 0.91
N TYR A 101 -7.71 -14.84 1.10
CA TYR A 101 -7.87 -16.07 0.30
C TYR A 101 -9.17 -16.10 -0.50
N SER A 102 -10.08 -15.15 -0.24
CA SER A 102 -11.38 -15.07 -0.90
C SER A 102 -11.76 -13.63 -1.22
N ILE A 103 -12.82 -13.47 -2.01
CA ILE A 103 -13.40 -12.15 -2.30
C ILE A 103 -13.99 -11.53 -1.03
N GLU A 104 -14.52 -12.34 -0.15
CA GLU A 104 -15.09 -11.92 1.14
C GLU A 104 -14.00 -11.35 2.06
N ASP A 105 -12.84 -11.99 2.13
CA ASP A 105 -11.69 -11.49 2.89
C ASP A 105 -11.23 -10.13 2.35
N LEU A 106 -11.19 -9.99 1.02
CA LEU A 106 -10.86 -8.71 0.40
C LEU A 106 -11.92 -7.65 0.70
N ALA A 107 -13.20 -8.02 0.70
CA ALA A 107 -14.29 -7.12 1.06
C ALA A 107 -14.15 -6.64 2.51
N GLN A 108 -13.79 -7.53 3.43
CA GLN A 108 -13.52 -7.16 4.83
C GLN A 108 -12.34 -6.20 4.93
N LEU A 109 -11.24 -6.44 4.25
CA LEU A 109 -10.09 -5.53 4.24
C LEU A 109 -10.46 -4.15 3.68
N ILE A 110 -11.22 -4.09 2.59
CA ILE A 110 -11.74 -2.84 2.03
C ILE A 110 -12.57 -2.08 3.06
N TYR A 111 -13.47 -2.79 3.74
CA TYR A 111 -14.32 -2.22 4.79
C TYR A 111 -13.48 -1.66 5.96
N ASP A 112 -12.49 -2.40 6.43
CA ASP A 112 -11.61 -1.99 7.53
C ASP A 112 -10.79 -0.76 7.15
N LEU A 113 -10.21 -0.72 5.96
CA LEU A 113 -9.48 0.43 5.44
C LEU A 113 -10.38 1.65 5.24
N LYS A 114 -11.64 1.43 4.82
CA LYS A 114 -12.62 2.50 4.68
C LYS A 114 -13.04 3.07 6.04
N ASN A 115 -13.10 2.23 7.08
CA ASN A 115 -13.34 2.69 8.45
C ASN A 115 -12.13 3.47 9.02
N ALA A 116 -10.91 3.07 8.66
CA ALA A 116 -9.70 3.79 9.05
C ALA A 116 -9.63 5.19 8.40
N ASN A 117 -10.09 5.31 7.16
CA ASN A 117 -10.16 6.60 6.44
C ASN A 117 -11.38 6.66 5.52
N LYS A 118 -12.47 7.25 6.01
CA LYS A 118 -13.75 7.37 5.29
C LYS A 118 -13.67 8.22 4.02
N TYR A 119 -12.72 9.13 3.94
CA TYR A 119 -12.57 10.07 2.83
C TYR A 119 -11.67 9.52 1.72
N ALA A 120 -10.81 8.55 2.02
CA ALA A 120 -9.95 7.96 1.01
C ALA A 120 -10.74 7.08 0.05
N ARG A 121 -10.35 7.14 -1.23
CA ARG A 121 -10.76 6.12 -2.19
C ARG A 121 -9.99 4.84 -1.93
N ILE A 122 -10.62 3.70 -2.14
CA ILE A 122 -9.94 2.40 -2.09
C ILE A 122 -9.76 1.91 -3.52
N SER A 123 -8.58 1.44 -3.86
CA SER A 123 -8.28 0.77 -5.11
C SER A 123 -7.58 -0.56 -4.85
N VAL A 124 -7.75 -1.52 -5.74
CA VAL A 124 -7.13 -2.83 -5.65
C VAL A 124 -6.23 -3.04 -6.85
N LYS A 125 -4.95 -3.30 -6.59
CA LYS A 125 -3.98 -3.64 -7.62
C LYS A 125 -3.93 -5.15 -7.78
N LEU A 126 -4.40 -5.63 -8.93
CA LEU A 126 -4.36 -7.03 -9.33
C LEU A 126 -3.23 -7.28 -10.34
N VAL A 127 -2.93 -8.54 -10.58
CA VAL A 127 -2.08 -8.97 -11.69
C VAL A 127 -2.89 -8.97 -12.97
N SER A 128 -2.30 -8.52 -14.08
CA SER A 128 -2.92 -8.60 -15.40
C SER A 128 -2.75 -10.00 -15.97
N GLU A 129 -3.72 -10.85 -15.71
CA GLU A 129 -3.77 -12.24 -16.17
C GLU A 129 -5.13 -12.55 -16.79
N ALA A 130 -5.19 -13.56 -17.64
CA ALA A 130 -6.45 -14.09 -18.14
C ALA A 130 -7.32 -14.60 -16.98
N GLY A 131 -8.59 -14.22 -16.96
CA GLY A 131 -9.51 -14.60 -15.88
C GLY A 131 -9.67 -13.58 -14.76
N VAL A 132 -8.94 -12.46 -14.78
CA VAL A 132 -9.14 -11.35 -13.84
C VAL A 132 -10.38 -10.50 -14.20
N GLU A 133 -10.77 -10.47 -15.47
CA GLU A 133 -11.90 -9.69 -15.96
C GLU A 133 -13.24 -9.95 -15.24
N PRO A 134 -13.63 -11.18 -14.92
CA PRO A 134 -14.85 -11.45 -14.17
C PRO A 134 -14.88 -10.91 -12.76
N LEU A 135 -13.72 -10.62 -12.17
CA LEU A 135 -13.60 -10.06 -10.82
C LEU A 135 -13.85 -8.54 -10.79
N GLN A 136 -13.67 -7.84 -11.90
CA GLN A 136 -13.80 -6.38 -11.97
C GLN A 136 -15.17 -5.87 -11.50
N PRO A 137 -16.32 -6.38 -11.98
CA PRO A 137 -17.62 -5.86 -11.55
C PRO A 137 -17.92 -6.16 -10.08
N VAL A 138 -17.39 -7.25 -9.53
CA VAL A 138 -17.54 -7.58 -8.11
C VAL A 138 -16.72 -6.60 -7.25
N LEU A 139 -15.48 -6.36 -7.62
CA LEU A 139 -14.60 -5.42 -6.92
C LEU A 139 -15.12 -3.98 -7.00
N GLN A 140 -15.65 -3.55 -8.13
CA GLN A 140 -16.28 -2.23 -8.26
C GLN A 140 -17.45 -2.05 -7.28
N LYS A 141 -18.31 -3.05 -7.13
CA LYS A 141 -19.41 -3.00 -6.15
C LYS A 141 -18.94 -2.95 -4.70
N LEU A 142 -17.81 -3.57 -4.37
CA LEU A 142 -17.23 -3.55 -3.02
C LEU A 142 -16.56 -2.21 -2.68
N VAL A 143 -15.92 -1.59 -3.65
CA VAL A 143 -15.21 -0.31 -3.48
C VAL A 143 -16.17 0.88 -3.37
N HIS A 144 -17.36 0.79 -3.99
CA HIS A 144 -18.36 1.87 -4.02
C HIS A 144 -19.43 1.78 -2.92
N ARG A 145 -19.36 0.79 -2.05
CA ARG A 145 -20.15 0.73 -0.81
C ARG A 145 -19.45 1.42 0.34
#